data_17746880793e311e9dde9359ad5d9306
#
_entry.id   17746880793e311e9dde9359ad5d9306
#
_cell.length_a   1.000
_cell.length_b   1.000
_cell.length_c   1.000
_cell.angle_alpha   90.00
_cell.angle_beta   90.00
_cell.angle_gamma   90.00
#
_symmetry.space_group_name_H-M   'P 1'
#
loop_
_entity.id
_entity.type
_entity.pdbx_description
1 polymer ?
#
loop_
_entity_poly.entity_id
_entity_poly.type
_entity_poly.pdbx_seq_one_letter_code
_entity_poly.pdbx_strand_id
1 'polypeptide(L)'
;MRLAKVAAVILAALLLVLLALGYQRYNEPITLSVPACGIEVECEEVFTLRSARLQAVIDKPGIAAWYGKYILDHAGQEFQGLWDIQLNDQVIFGTAHYRCTAITTGYSDWGIRAKDGELPDADLYLCTCVPGGEEFEIYIIGLEREQ
;
A
#
# COMPACT_ATOMS: atom_id res chain seq x y z
N MET A 1 31.49 -15.98 40.68
CA MET A 1 30.46 -14.91 40.82
C MET A 1 30.64 -13.74 39.84
N ARG A 2 31.84 -13.25 39.54
CA ARG A 2 32.03 -12.12 38.58
C ARG A 2 31.71 -12.47 37.12
N LEU A 3 32.13 -13.66 36.63
CA LEU A 3 31.88 -14.12 35.26
C LEU A 3 30.39 -14.27 34.93
N ALA A 4 29.57 -14.80 35.86
CA ALA A 4 28.15 -14.93 35.65
C ALA A 4 27.43 -13.57 35.54
N LYS A 5 27.87 -12.56 36.30
CA LYS A 5 27.31 -11.18 36.19
C LYS A 5 27.67 -10.53 34.85
N VAL A 6 28.90 -10.72 34.37
CA VAL A 6 29.34 -10.20 33.06
C VAL A 6 28.55 -10.87 31.94
N ALA A 7 28.38 -12.19 31.97
CA ALA A 7 27.58 -12.92 30.98
C ALA A 7 26.11 -12.47 30.95
N ALA A 8 25.50 -12.22 32.12
CA ALA A 8 24.12 -11.73 32.20
C ALA A 8 23.97 -10.32 31.61
N VAL A 9 24.96 -9.43 31.82
CA VAL A 9 24.93 -8.07 31.25
C VAL A 9 25.05 -8.12 29.72
N ILE A 10 25.94 -8.95 29.18
CA ILE A 10 26.11 -9.13 27.73
C ILE A 10 24.82 -9.69 27.10
N LEU A 11 24.22 -10.70 27.74
CA LEU A 11 22.96 -11.29 27.24
C LEU A 11 21.81 -10.28 27.23
N ALA A 12 21.67 -9.47 28.28
CA ALA A 12 20.68 -8.42 28.36
C ALA A 12 20.89 -7.32 27.27
N ALA A 13 22.14 -6.91 27.03
CA ALA A 13 22.48 -5.96 25.98
C ALA A 13 22.18 -6.51 24.60
N LEU A 14 22.48 -7.77 24.30
CA LEU A 14 22.13 -8.45 23.05
C LEU A 14 20.62 -8.52 22.85
N LEU A 15 19.86 -8.83 23.90
CA LEU A 15 18.40 -8.88 23.84
C LEU A 15 17.80 -7.50 23.53
N LEU A 16 18.32 -6.44 24.15
CA LEU A 16 17.90 -5.07 23.89
C LEU A 16 18.19 -4.64 22.44
N VAL A 17 19.36 -5.01 21.90
CA VAL A 17 19.71 -4.73 20.51
C VAL A 17 18.77 -5.48 19.55
N LEU A 18 18.50 -6.76 19.82
CA LEU A 18 17.57 -7.55 19.00
C LEU A 18 16.14 -6.99 19.04
N LEU A 19 15.68 -6.55 20.22
CA LEU A 19 14.37 -5.89 20.36
C LEU A 19 14.32 -4.55 19.63
N ALA A 20 15.38 -3.75 19.69
CA ALA A 20 15.47 -2.48 18.98
C ALA A 20 15.48 -2.68 17.46
N LEU A 21 16.25 -3.65 16.96
CA LEU A 21 16.26 -4.00 15.53
C LEU A 21 14.91 -4.56 15.05
N GLY A 22 14.26 -5.39 15.88
CA GLY A 22 12.91 -5.89 15.60
C GLY A 22 11.88 -4.78 15.57
N TYR A 23 11.96 -3.82 16.48
CA TYR A 23 11.09 -2.65 16.52
C TYR A 23 11.29 -1.72 15.32
N GLN A 24 12.54 -1.48 14.91
CA GLN A 24 12.83 -0.71 13.70
C GLN A 24 12.24 -1.37 12.45
N ARG A 25 12.46 -2.68 12.25
CA ARG A 25 11.89 -3.43 11.12
C ARG A 25 10.36 -3.43 11.10
N TYR A 26 9.73 -3.48 12.27
CA TYR A 26 8.26 -3.45 12.38
C TYR A 26 7.66 -2.08 12.02
N ASN A 27 8.43 -1.00 12.18
CA ASN A 27 7.99 0.37 11.91
C ASN A 27 8.55 0.95 10.61
N GLU A 28 9.25 0.16 9.79
CA GLU A 28 9.62 0.61 8.45
C GLU A 28 8.35 0.80 7.61
N PRO A 29 8.14 1.98 7.01
CA PRO A 29 7.00 2.19 6.14
C PRO A 29 7.07 1.22 4.95
N ILE A 30 5.91 0.66 4.59
CA ILE A 30 5.81 -0.18 3.39
C ILE A 30 5.74 0.76 2.19
N THR A 31 6.60 0.55 1.21
CA THR A 31 6.65 1.36 -0.01
C THR A 31 5.92 0.66 -1.15
N LEU A 32 5.12 1.41 -1.91
CA LEU A 32 4.58 1.01 -3.19
C LEU A 32 5.41 1.66 -4.31
N SER A 33 5.82 0.88 -5.29
CA SER A 33 6.48 1.36 -6.49
C SER A 33 5.77 0.85 -7.74
N VAL A 34 5.47 1.76 -8.68
CA VAL A 34 4.95 1.45 -10.02
C VAL A 34 5.91 2.06 -11.05
N PRO A 35 7.00 1.36 -11.40
CA PRO A 35 8.08 1.92 -12.21
C PRO A 35 7.63 2.47 -13.56
N ALA A 36 6.68 1.81 -14.22
CA ALA A 36 6.13 2.23 -15.51
C ALA A 36 5.45 3.62 -15.46
N CYS A 37 4.92 3.99 -14.27
CA CYS A 37 4.25 5.27 -14.04
C CYS A 37 5.14 6.28 -13.29
N GLY A 38 6.36 5.89 -12.89
CA GLY A 38 7.25 6.72 -12.08
C GLY A 38 6.74 6.97 -10.66
N ILE A 39 5.87 6.09 -10.13
CA ILE A 39 5.29 6.22 -8.81
C ILE A 39 6.16 5.49 -7.79
N GLU A 40 6.49 6.17 -6.70
CA GLU A 40 7.11 5.61 -5.50
C GLU A 40 6.55 6.35 -4.29
N VAL A 41 5.82 5.66 -3.42
CA VAL A 41 5.06 6.25 -2.31
C VAL A 41 5.09 5.36 -1.08
N GLU A 42 5.17 5.95 0.10
CA GLU A 42 4.97 5.24 1.37
C GLU A 42 3.50 4.93 1.60
N CYS A 43 3.20 3.76 2.16
CA CYS A 43 1.84 3.35 2.47
C CYS A 43 1.61 3.32 3.98
N GLU A 44 0.56 3.99 4.44
CA GLU A 44 0.09 3.95 5.84
C GLU A 44 -1.13 3.04 5.93
N GLU A 45 -1.08 2.04 6.83
CA GLU A 45 -2.20 1.13 7.05
C GLU A 45 -3.36 1.85 7.72
N VAL A 46 -4.56 1.67 7.16
CA VAL A 46 -5.82 2.14 7.75
C VAL A 46 -6.75 0.96 7.99
N PHE A 47 -7.62 1.07 9.01
CA PHE A 47 -8.46 -0.06 9.44
C PHE A 47 -9.88 -0.03 8.86
N THR A 48 -10.20 0.99 8.06
CA THR A 48 -11.52 1.13 7.45
C THR A 48 -11.50 2.09 6.28
N LEU A 49 -12.25 1.78 5.23
CA LEU A 49 -12.45 2.62 4.04
C LEU A 49 -13.40 3.80 4.27
N ARG A 50 -14.06 3.89 5.44
CA ARG A 50 -15.09 4.92 5.74
C ARG A 50 -14.70 5.86 6.87
N SER A 51 -13.44 6.03 7.15
CA SER A 51 -13.04 6.86 8.29
C SER A 51 -12.50 8.22 7.83
N ALA A 52 -12.71 9.23 8.68
CA ALA A 52 -11.99 10.49 8.59
C ALA A 52 -10.46 10.27 8.58
N ARG A 53 -10.00 9.14 9.09
CA ARG A 53 -8.59 8.74 9.06
C ARG A 53 -8.13 8.36 7.65
N LEU A 54 -8.95 7.65 6.85
CA LEU A 54 -8.60 7.38 5.45
C LEU A 54 -8.37 8.69 4.71
N GLN A 55 -9.32 9.63 4.79
CA GLN A 55 -9.20 10.94 4.17
C GLN A 55 -7.96 11.68 4.67
N ALA A 56 -7.72 11.68 5.98
CA ALA A 56 -6.55 12.32 6.56
C ALA A 56 -5.21 11.70 6.12
N VAL A 57 -5.19 10.42 5.73
CA VAL A 57 -3.99 9.76 5.19
C VAL A 57 -3.80 10.15 3.74
N ILE A 58 -4.81 9.98 2.88
CA ILE A 58 -4.70 10.26 1.44
C ILE A 58 -4.58 11.77 1.12
N ASP A 59 -4.86 12.65 2.07
CA ASP A 59 -4.61 14.09 1.94
C ASP A 59 -3.15 14.48 2.28
N LYS A 60 -2.35 13.56 2.82
CA LYS A 60 -0.93 13.81 3.11
C LYS A 60 -0.09 13.62 1.85
N PRO A 61 0.77 14.57 1.48
CA PRO A 61 1.70 14.36 0.38
C PRO A 61 2.69 13.23 0.72
N GLY A 62 3.00 12.41 -0.26
CA GLY A 62 3.98 11.33 -0.15
C GLY A 62 3.48 10.05 0.52
N ILE A 63 2.18 9.94 0.82
CA ILE A 63 1.62 8.79 1.55
C ILE A 63 0.33 8.33 0.89
N ALA A 64 0.25 7.03 0.54
CA ALA A 64 -0.97 6.36 0.13
C ALA A 64 -1.58 5.58 1.31
N ALA A 65 -2.89 5.39 1.31
CA ALA A 65 -3.58 4.57 2.30
C ALA A 65 -3.61 3.11 1.87
N TRP A 66 -3.32 2.21 2.80
CA TRP A 66 -3.42 0.77 2.59
C TRP A 66 -4.48 0.15 3.52
N TYR A 67 -5.44 -0.57 2.93
CA TYR A 67 -6.50 -1.29 3.64
C TYR A 67 -6.70 -2.68 3.04
N GLY A 68 -6.27 -3.72 3.72
CA GLY A 68 -6.41 -5.11 3.26
C GLY A 68 -5.79 -5.33 1.88
N LYS A 69 -6.63 -5.55 0.87
CA LYS A 69 -6.21 -5.71 -0.53
C LYS A 69 -6.16 -4.40 -1.32
N TYR A 70 -6.44 -3.24 -0.72
CA TYR A 70 -6.59 -1.98 -1.43
C TYR A 70 -5.52 -0.99 -1.02
N ILE A 71 -4.90 -0.35 -2.01
CA ILE A 71 -4.04 0.81 -1.82
C ILE A 71 -4.68 1.98 -2.57
N LEU A 72 -4.92 3.07 -1.85
CA LEU A 72 -5.71 4.20 -2.32
C LEU A 72 -4.93 5.50 -2.18
N ASP A 73 -5.03 6.35 -3.19
CA ASP A 73 -4.58 7.74 -3.13
C ASP A 73 -5.32 8.60 -4.16
N HIS A 74 -5.21 9.93 -4.02
CA HIS A 74 -5.77 10.87 -4.97
C HIS A 74 -5.02 10.89 -6.30
N ALA A 75 -5.77 10.98 -7.38
CA ALA A 75 -5.24 11.08 -8.74
C ALA A 75 -4.35 12.31 -8.98
N GLY A 76 -4.57 13.38 -8.24
CA GLY A 76 -3.79 14.61 -8.32
C GLY A 76 -2.57 14.66 -7.41
N GLN A 77 -2.29 13.57 -6.68
CA GLN A 77 -1.16 13.44 -5.75
C GLN A 77 -0.22 12.33 -6.20
N GLU A 78 0.06 11.37 -5.32
CA GLU A 78 1.09 10.35 -5.58
C GLU A 78 0.69 9.36 -6.68
N PHE A 79 -0.61 9.18 -6.92
CA PHE A 79 -1.10 8.34 -8.01
C PHE A 79 -1.29 9.12 -9.33
N GLN A 80 -0.67 10.30 -9.44
CA GLN A 80 -0.62 11.01 -10.72
C GLN A 80 0.09 10.13 -11.76
N GLY A 81 -0.60 9.85 -12.86
CA GLY A 81 -0.10 9.00 -13.94
C GLY A 81 -0.39 7.51 -13.76
N LEU A 82 -1.08 7.09 -12.71
CA LEU A 82 -1.44 5.67 -12.53
C LEU A 82 -2.31 5.14 -13.68
N TRP A 83 -3.07 6.00 -14.36
CA TRP A 83 -3.83 5.64 -15.57
C TRP A 83 -2.98 5.29 -16.79
N ASP A 84 -1.68 5.55 -16.76
CA ASP A 84 -0.75 5.15 -17.82
C ASP A 84 -0.28 3.69 -17.67
N ILE A 85 -0.61 3.03 -16.55
CA ILE A 85 -0.29 1.63 -16.31
C ILE A 85 -0.94 0.74 -17.37
N GLN A 86 -0.21 -0.27 -17.80
CA GLN A 86 -0.66 -1.25 -18.79
C GLN A 86 -0.71 -2.65 -18.19
N LEU A 87 -1.45 -3.54 -18.86
CA LEU A 87 -1.43 -4.96 -18.52
C LEU A 87 0.01 -5.51 -18.64
N ASN A 88 0.39 -6.29 -17.66
CA ASN A 88 1.71 -6.87 -17.43
C ASN A 88 2.78 -5.91 -16.87
N ASP A 89 2.46 -4.65 -16.60
CA ASP A 89 3.40 -3.77 -15.89
C ASP A 89 3.64 -4.30 -14.48
N GLN A 90 4.89 -4.15 -14.05
CA GLN A 90 5.33 -4.57 -12.72
C GLN A 90 4.96 -3.54 -11.66
N VAL A 91 4.52 -4.04 -10.51
CA VAL A 91 4.27 -3.26 -9.29
C VAL A 91 4.99 -3.94 -8.14
N ILE A 92 5.62 -3.14 -7.27
CA ILE A 92 6.33 -3.64 -6.10
C ILE A 92 5.66 -3.06 -4.85
N PHE A 93 5.22 -3.92 -3.94
CA PHE A 93 4.67 -3.49 -2.66
C PHE A 93 5.44 -4.15 -1.51
N GLY A 94 6.19 -3.34 -0.77
CA GLY A 94 7.18 -3.81 0.17
C GLY A 94 8.28 -4.61 -0.55
N THR A 95 8.36 -5.91 -0.25
CA THR A 95 9.30 -6.84 -0.91
C THR A 95 8.61 -7.76 -1.92
N ALA A 96 7.31 -7.65 -2.09
CA ALA A 96 6.54 -8.50 -2.97
C ALA A 96 6.39 -7.86 -4.37
N HIS A 97 6.53 -8.68 -5.40
CA HIS A 97 6.36 -8.29 -6.79
C HIS A 97 4.99 -8.72 -7.28
N TYR A 98 4.35 -7.85 -8.03
CA TYR A 98 3.04 -8.03 -8.61
C TYR A 98 3.08 -7.66 -10.08
N ARG A 99 2.10 -8.16 -10.83
CA ARG A 99 1.87 -7.83 -12.23
C ARG A 99 0.46 -7.29 -12.40
N CYS A 100 0.30 -6.24 -13.17
CA CYS A 100 -1.01 -5.72 -13.55
C CYS A 100 -1.74 -6.72 -14.44
N THR A 101 -2.88 -7.24 -13.98
CA THR A 101 -3.68 -8.24 -14.69
C THR A 101 -5.05 -7.74 -15.10
N ALA A 102 -5.52 -6.65 -14.50
CA ALA A 102 -6.81 -6.07 -14.83
C ALA A 102 -6.81 -4.55 -14.63
N ILE A 103 -7.54 -3.87 -15.49
CA ILE A 103 -7.76 -2.42 -15.42
C ILE A 103 -9.23 -2.18 -15.66
N THR A 104 -9.92 -1.52 -14.71
CA THR A 104 -11.34 -1.20 -14.81
C THR A 104 -11.66 0.10 -14.08
N THR A 105 -12.90 0.54 -14.18
CA THR A 105 -13.45 1.63 -13.37
C THR A 105 -14.53 1.12 -12.44
N GLY A 106 -14.80 1.86 -11.39
CA GLY A 106 -15.79 1.49 -10.39
C GLY A 106 -16.16 2.64 -9.49
N TYR A 107 -16.70 2.32 -8.33
CA TYR A 107 -17.14 3.29 -7.34
C TYR A 107 -16.63 2.93 -5.95
N SER A 108 -16.43 3.94 -5.12
CA SER A 108 -15.96 3.80 -3.72
C SER A 108 -16.97 4.28 -2.67
N ASP A 109 -18.22 4.52 -3.05
CA ASP A 109 -19.29 5.08 -2.20
C ASP A 109 -19.68 4.16 -1.02
N TRP A 110 -19.96 2.88 -1.29
CA TRP A 110 -20.35 1.86 -0.31
C TRP A 110 -19.33 0.73 -0.12
N GLY A 111 -18.13 0.95 -0.56
CA GLY A 111 -17.04 -0.01 -0.71
C GLY A 111 -16.52 0.06 -2.12
N ILE A 112 -15.47 -0.69 -2.41
CA ILE A 112 -14.88 -0.71 -3.75
C ILE A 112 -15.59 -1.76 -4.58
N ARG A 113 -16.19 -1.35 -5.71
CA ARG A 113 -16.91 -2.22 -6.65
C ARG A 113 -16.66 -1.81 -8.09
N ALA A 114 -16.62 -2.74 -9.00
CA ALA A 114 -16.53 -2.44 -10.43
C ALA A 114 -17.83 -1.81 -10.96
N LYS A 115 -17.73 -0.98 -12.01
CA LYS A 115 -18.87 -0.32 -12.64
C LYS A 115 -19.80 -1.32 -13.32
N ASP A 116 -19.24 -2.33 -13.98
CA ASP A 116 -19.94 -3.27 -14.84
C ASP A 116 -20.01 -4.71 -14.27
N GLY A 117 -19.90 -4.88 -12.95
CA GLY A 117 -20.02 -6.21 -12.35
C GLY A 117 -19.13 -6.42 -11.12
N GLU A 118 -18.63 -7.64 -10.98
CA GLU A 118 -17.71 -8.01 -9.90
C GLU A 118 -16.30 -7.49 -10.18
N LEU A 119 -15.57 -7.20 -9.11
CA LEU A 119 -14.15 -6.88 -9.22
C LEU A 119 -13.40 -8.06 -9.86
N PRO A 120 -12.46 -7.79 -10.78
CA PRO A 120 -11.56 -8.83 -11.26
C PRO A 120 -10.88 -9.52 -10.08
N ASP A 121 -10.66 -10.83 -10.16
CA ASP A 121 -9.92 -11.53 -9.11
C ASP A 121 -8.46 -11.03 -9.10
N ALA A 122 -7.99 -10.61 -7.93
CA ALA A 122 -6.65 -10.09 -7.76
C ALA A 122 -6.19 -10.21 -6.30
N ASP A 123 -4.88 -10.25 -6.10
CA ASP A 123 -4.25 -10.30 -4.78
C ASP A 123 -4.18 -8.91 -4.13
N LEU A 124 -4.07 -7.86 -4.96
CA LEU A 124 -3.95 -6.47 -4.53
C LEU A 124 -4.64 -5.56 -5.57
N TYR A 125 -5.19 -4.43 -5.11
CA TYR A 125 -5.78 -3.41 -5.99
C TYR A 125 -5.16 -2.05 -5.71
N LEU A 126 -4.83 -1.31 -6.78
CA LEU A 126 -4.56 0.12 -6.69
C LEU A 126 -5.80 0.87 -7.12
N CYS A 127 -6.20 1.87 -6.34
CA CYS A 127 -7.42 2.65 -6.59
C CYS A 127 -7.13 4.14 -6.50
N THR A 128 -7.60 4.89 -7.49
CA THR A 128 -7.50 6.36 -7.51
C THR A 128 -8.73 6.98 -8.15
N CYS A 129 -8.99 8.26 -7.87
CA CYS A 129 -10.12 8.96 -8.48
C CYS A 129 -9.98 9.04 -9.99
N VAL A 130 -11.09 9.01 -10.73
CA VAL A 130 -11.12 9.30 -12.17
C VAL A 130 -11.15 10.82 -12.36
N PRO A 131 -10.15 11.43 -13.02
CA PRO A 131 -10.16 12.86 -13.27
C PRO A 131 -11.37 13.26 -14.15
N GLY A 132 -12.20 14.16 -13.64
CA GLY A 132 -13.43 14.58 -14.34
C GLY A 132 -14.53 13.53 -14.38
N GLY A 133 -14.38 12.43 -13.64
CA GLY A 133 -15.40 11.39 -13.47
C GLY A 133 -16.56 11.82 -12.56
N GLU A 134 -17.49 10.90 -12.37
CA GLU A 134 -18.60 11.07 -11.42
C GLU A 134 -18.11 11.08 -9.97
N GLU A 135 -18.96 11.56 -9.05
CA GLU A 135 -18.66 11.49 -7.62
C GLU A 135 -18.43 10.03 -7.20
N PHE A 136 -17.34 9.78 -6.45
CA PHE A 136 -16.88 8.45 -6.05
C PHE A 136 -16.43 7.50 -7.18
N GLU A 137 -16.39 7.96 -8.43
CA GLU A 137 -15.85 7.15 -9.52
C GLU A 137 -14.33 6.98 -9.35
N ILE A 138 -13.89 5.72 -9.39
CA ILE A 138 -12.49 5.36 -9.21
C ILE A 138 -11.97 4.49 -10.35
N TYR A 139 -10.69 4.62 -10.61
CA TYR A 139 -9.89 3.73 -11.44
C TYR A 139 -9.37 2.59 -10.57
N ILE A 140 -9.53 1.36 -11.02
CA ILE A 140 -9.19 0.16 -10.26
C ILE A 140 -8.24 -0.69 -11.08
N ILE A 141 -7.06 -0.97 -10.53
CA ILE A 141 -6.04 -1.82 -11.14
C ILE A 141 -5.91 -3.08 -10.29
N GLY A 142 -6.19 -4.23 -10.88
CA GLY A 142 -6.01 -5.54 -10.28
C GLY A 142 -4.59 -6.06 -10.50
N LEU A 143 -3.98 -6.58 -9.45
CA LEU A 143 -2.61 -7.04 -9.42
C LEU A 143 -2.54 -8.49 -8.92
N GLU A 144 -1.87 -9.37 -9.64
CA GLU A 144 -1.53 -10.72 -9.21
C GLU A 144 -0.09 -10.77 -8.71
N ARG A 145 0.13 -11.50 -7.63
CA ARG A 145 1.46 -11.68 -7.05
C ARG A 145 2.30 -12.62 -7.90
N GLU A 146 3.50 -12.19 -8.21
CA GLU A 146 4.50 -13.06 -8.85
C GLU A 146 5.09 -14.03 -7.81
N GLN A 147 5.27 -15.29 -8.22
CA GLN A 147 5.81 -16.36 -7.35
C GLN A 147 7.32 -16.27 -7.22
#